data_5384672cc330ff3947190d0a889cfb18
#
_entry.id   5384672cc330ff3947190d0a889cfb18
#
_cell.length_a   1.000
_cell.length_b   1.000
_cell.length_c   1.000
_cell.angle_alpha   90.00
_cell.angle_beta   90.00
_cell.angle_gamma   90.00
#
_symmetry.space_group_name_H-M   'P 1'
#
loop_
_entity.id
_entity.type
_entity.pdbx_description
1 polymer ?
#
loop_
_entity_poly.entity_id
_entity_poly.type
_entity_poly.pdbx_seq_one_letter_code
_entity_poly.pdbx_strand_id
1 'polypeptide(L)'
;MARGDQKEEREKAERETRRKLAQAQIRQFPDPVLRSETRPVLEFDEELQALALRMFELADDAVGAGLAAPQIGLLRKFVVISLRDDEPWLAMANPEILQSSEETEVGGEGCLSLDILLRSGHSVPVERNVEITVRWQDLEGETHEEVFRDMDARIVQHELDHLNGILTVDRATPEERRSALRILRERIT
;
A
#
# COMPACT_ATOMS: atom_id res chain seq x y z
N MET A 1 -14.24 -11.65 -36.53
CA MET A 1 -14.01 -12.19 -35.15
C MET A 1 -12.57 -12.66 -34.92
N ALA A 2 -11.51 -12.16 -35.14
CA ALA A 2 -10.24 -12.86 -34.82
C ALA A 2 -9.00 -12.01 -34.52
N ARG A 3 -8.89 -10.76 -34.92
CA ARG A 3 -7.65 -9.99 -34.62
C ARG A 3 -7.78 -9.12 -33.38
N GLY A 4 -8.98 -8.63 -33.04
CA GLY A 4 -9.25 -7.85 -31.81
C GLY A 4 -9.14 -8.73 -30.57
N ASP A 5 -9.79 -9.89 -30.59
CA ASP A 5 -9.85 -10.82 -29.47
C ASP A 5 -8.45 -11.35 -29.08
N GLN A 6 -7.59 -11.63 -30.07
CA GLN A 6 -6.22 -12.10 -29.84
C GLN A 6 -5.32 -10.99 -29.25
N LYS A 7 -5.54 -9.73 -29.60
CA LYS A 7 -4.80 -8.60 -29.05
C LYS A 7 -5.17 -8.38 -27.56
N GLU A 8 -6.46 -8.41 -27.25
CA GLU A 8 -6.94 -8.27 -25.86
C GLU A 8 -6.48 -9.41 -24.95
N GLU A 9 -6.54 -10.65 -25.46
CA GLU A 9 -6.02 -11.82 -24.72
C GLU A 9 -4.53 -11.72 -24.43
N ARG A 10 -3.75 -11.25 -25.40
CA ARG A 10 -2.30 -11.05 -25.23
C ARG A 10 -2.00 -9.94 -24.22
N GLU A 11 -2.65 -8.80 -24.31
CA GLU A 11 -2.50 -7.68 -23.36
C GLU A 11 -2.87 -8.10 -21.93
N LYS A 12 -3.94 -8.89 -21.79
CA LYS A 12 -4.35 -9.46 -20.50
C LYS A 12 -3.30 -10.43 -19.94
N ALA A 13 -2.73 -11.28 -20.76
CA ALA A 13 -1.67 -12.21 -20.35
C ALA A 13 -0.38 -11.48 -19.94
N GLU A 14 -0.01 -10.44 -20.67
CA GLU A 14 1.14 -9.59 -20.34
C GLU A 14 0.94 -8.84 -19.01
N ARG A 15 -0.25 -8.28 -18.76
CA ARG A 15 -0.63 -7.67 -17.49
C ARG A 15 -0.54 -8.66 -16.33
N GLU A 16 -1.10 -9.82 -16.47
CA GLU A 16 -1.08 -10.88 -15.44
C GLU A 16 0.37 -11.33 -15.14
N THR A 17 1.21 -11.37 -16.16
CA THR A 17 2.64 -11.69 -15.99
C THR A 17 3.38 -10.62 -15.21
N ARG A 18 3.18 -9.35 -15.56
CA ARG A 18 3.76 -8.21 -14.82
C ARG A 18 3.30 -8.21 -13.37
N ARG A 19 2.00 -8.40 -13.14
CA ARG A 19 1.43 -8.48 -11.79
C ARG A 19 2.09 -9.58 -10.95
N LYS A 20 2.29 -10.76 -11.49
CA LYS A 20 2.97 -11.87 -10.78
C LYS A 20 4.41 -11.54 -10.44
N LEU A 21 5.14 -10.92 -11.37
CA LEU A 21 6.53 -10.52 -11.16
C LEU A 21 6.63 -9.40 -10.10
N ALA A 22 5.72 -8.44 -10.12
CA ALA A 22 5.65 -7.39 -9.12
C ALA A 22 5.33 -7.98 -7.74
N GLN A 23 4.30 -8.81 -7.65
CA GLN A 23 3.89 -9.44 -6.41
C GLN A 23 4.99 -10.31 -5.77
N ALA A 24 5.83 -10.95 -6.59
CA ALA A 24 6.97 -11.73 -6.11
C ALA A 24 8.07 -10.89 -5.43
N GLN A 25 8.10 -9.59 -5.65
CA GLN A 25 9.03 -8.65 -5.02
C GLN A 25 8.47 -8.04 -3.73
N ILE A 26 7.17 -8.20 -3.47
CA ILE A 26 6.49 -7.67 -2.30
C ILE A 26 6.55 -8.70 -1.17
N ARG A 27 7.00 -8.26 0.01
CA ARG A 27 7.08 -9.09 1.22
C ARG A 27 5.68 -9.50 1.64
N GLN A 28 5.51 -10.79 1.91
CA GLN A 28 4.24 -11.38 2.29
C GLN A 28 4.20 -11.71 3.78
N PHE A 29 3.03 -11.56 4.40
CA PHE A 29 2.82 -12.10 5.75
C PHE A 29 3.16 -13.61 5.77
N PRO A 30 3.92 -14.12 6.77
CA PRO A 30 4.30 -13.46 8.02
C PRO A 30 5.75 -12.92 8.07
N ASP A 31 6.30 -12.37 6.98
CA ASP A 31 7.67 -11.83 6.99
C ASP A 31 7.82 -10.81 8.13
N PRO A 32 8.82 -10.98 9.05
CA PRO A 32 8.99 -10.10 10.18
C PRO A 32 9.34 -8.66 9.83
N VAL A 33 9.86 -8.39 8.62
CA VAL A 33 10.14 -7.03 8.15
C VAL A 33 8.89 -6.16 8.15
N LEU A 34 7.72 -6.76 7.89
CA LEU A 34 6.42 -6.08 7.90
C LEU A 34 5.97 -5.62 9.31
N ARG A 35 6.67 -6.05 10.34
CA ARG A 35 6.42 -5.72 11.76
C ARG A 35 7.52 -4.86 12.36
N SER A 36 8.49 -4.47 11.54
CA SER A 36 9.67 -3.74 12.01
C SER A 36 9.42 -2.24 11.98
N GLU A 37 10.03 -1.51 12.91
CA GLU A 37 10.03 -0.04 12.91
C GLU A 37 10.86 0.50 11.74
N THR A 38 10.37 1.57 11.13
CA THR A 38 11.05 2.27 10.06
C THR A 38 11.91 3.41 10.60
N ARG A 39 12.93 3.80 9.84
CA ARG A 39 13.82 4.92 10.13
C ARG A 39 13.49 6.11 9.23
N PRO A 40 13.65 7.35 9.74
CA PRO A 40 13.46 8.53 8.91
C PRO A 40 14.35 8.53 7.67
N VAL A 41 13.84 9.10 6.59
CA VAL A 41 14.62 9.51 5.42
C VAL A 41 15.38 10.78 5.80
N LEU A 42 16.70 10.77 5.66
CA LEU A 42 17.57 11.91 5.99
C LEU A 42 18.22 12.53 4.75
N GLU A 43 18.32 11.76 3.66
CA GLU A 43 18.95 12.16 2.42
C GLU A 43 17.91 12.15 1.29
N PHE A 44 17.82 13.28 0.57
CA PHE A 44 16.89 13.52 -0.54
C PHE A 44 17.69 13.62 -1.82
N ASP A 45 18.15 12.50 -2.29
CA ASP A 45 19.12 12.34 -3.37
C ASP A 45 18.56 11.50 -4.54
N GLU A 46 19.42 11.24 -5.53
CA GLU A 46 19.06 10.42 -6.68
C GLU A 46 18.68 8.97 -6.31
N GLU A 47 19.19 8.43 -5.17
CA GLU A 47 18.81 7.09 -4.71
C GLU A 47 17.36 7.08 -4.22
N LEU A 48 16.90 8.13 -3.52
CA LEU A 48 15.52 8.27 -3.09
C LEU A 48 14.58 8.42 -4.29
N GLN A 49 14.98 9.20 -5.30
CA GLN A 49 14.22 9.36 -6.54
C GLN A 49 14.10 8.03 -7.31
N ALA A 50 15.19 7.29 -7.44
CA ALA A 50 15.21 5.97 -8.07
C ALA A 50 14.36 4.95 -7.28
N LEU A 51 14.36 5.01 -5.94
CA LEU A 51 13.52 4.19 -5.09
C LEU A 51 12.04 4.51 -5.32
N ALA A 52 11.67 5.80 -5.34
CA ALA A 52 10.30 6.23 -5.60
C ALA A 52 9.78 5.68 -6.94
N LEU A 53 10.55 5.87 -8.02
CA LEU A 53 10.19 5.37 -9.34
C LEU A 53 9.98 3.85 -9.35
N ARG A 54 10.91 3.10 -8.75
CA ARG A 54 10.79 1.65 -8.62
C ARG A 54 9.53 1.24 -7.83
N MET A 55 9.22 1.95 -6.75
CA MET A 55 8.04 1.66 -5.94
C MET A 55 6.75 1.99 -6.69
N PHE A 56 6.72 3.07 -7.47
CA PHE A 56 5.59 3.39 -8.35
C PHE A 56 5.31 2.27 -9.35
N GLU A 57 6.35 1.88 -10.13
CA GLU A 57 6.22 0.81 -11.12
C GLU A 57 5.75 -0.50 -10.48
N LEU A 58 6.29 -0.83 -9.30
CA LEU A 58 5.95 -2.06 -8.61
C LEU A 58 4.51 -2.08 -8.10
N ALA A 59 4.03 -0.94 -7.56
CA ALA A 59 2.68 -0.79 -7.07
C ALA A 59 1.67 -0.80 -8.23
N ASP A 60 1.96 -0.10 -9.32
CA ASP A 60 1.13 -0.06 -10.54
C ASP A 60 1.00 -1.45 -11.17
N ASP A 61 2.11 -2.14 -11.39
CA ASP A 61 2.12 -3.51 -11.93
C ASP A 61 1.39 -4.51 -11.01
N ALA A 62 1.46 -4.31 -9.68
CA ALA A 62 0.72 -5.11 -8.69
C ALA A 62 -0.76 -4.74 -8.57
N VAL A 63 -1.21 -3.66 -9.24
CA VAL A 63 -2.57 -3.10 -9.15
C VAL A 63 -2.90 -2.63 -7.72
N GLY A 64 -1.95 -1.97 -7.08
CA GLY A 64 -2.09 -1.36 -5.75
C GLY A 64 -2.33 0.14 -5.84
N ALA A 65 -3.05 0.70 -4.88
CA ALA A 65 -3.24 2.15 -4.72
C ALA A 65 -2.08 2.81 -3.95
N GLY A 66 -1.21 2.01 -3.32
CA GLY A 66 -0.04 2.47 -2.58
C GLY A 66 0.94 1.36 -2.29
N LEU A 67 2.12 1.73 -1.84
CA LEU A 67 3.17 0.81 -1.42
C LEU A 67 4.10 1.51 -0.41
N ALA A 68 4.32 0.87 0.72
CA ALA A 68 5.25 1.33 1.73
C ALA A 68 6.61 0.61 1.62
N ALA A 69 7.70 1.29 1.93
CA ALA A 69 9.05 0.76 1.83
C ALA A 69 9.28 -0.57 2.60
N PRO A 70 8.68 -0.82 3.79
CA PRO A 70 8.77 -2.12 4.45
C PRO A 70 8.22 -3.28 3.62
N GLN A 71 7.24 -3.04 2.75
CA GLN A 71 6.67 -4.07 1.88
C GLN A 71 7.64 -4.57 0.80
N ILE A 72 8.70 -3.82 0.52
CA ILE A 72 9.81 -4.25 -0.34
C ILE A 72 11.10 -4.56 0.46
N GLY A 73 10.99 -4.66 1.78
CA GLY A 73 12.10 -5.02 2.68
C GLY A 73 12.99 -3.86 3.11
N LEU A 74 12.60 -2.62 2.86
CA LEU A 74 13.35 -1.41 3.23
C LEU A 74 12.71 -0.74 4.45
N LEU A 75 13.47 -0.60 5.54
CA LEU A 75 12.97 0.00 6.79
C LEU A 75 13.16 1.53 6.78
N ARG A 76 12.60 2.20 5.76
CA ARG A 76 12.58 3.67 5.63
C ARG A 76 11.15 4.19 5.82
N LYS A 77 10.99 5.37 6.43
CA LYS A 77 9.71 6.09 6.51
C LYS A 77 9.39 6.71 5.15
N PHE A 78 8.98 5.86 4.20
CA PHE A 78 8.72 6.25 2.83
C PHE A 78 7.57 5.44 2.24
N VAL A 79 6.64 6.13 1.58
CA VAL A 79 5.50 5.53 0.88
C VAL A 79 5.30 6.18 -0.47
N VAL A 80 4.69 5.44 -1.39
CA VAL A 80 4.18 5.95 -2.66
C VAL A 80 2.70 5.66 -2.76
N ILE A 81 1.90 6.61 -3.28
CA ILE A 81 0.44 6.53 -3.28
C ILE A 81 -0.09 7.06 -4.61
N SER A 82 -1.07 6.37 -5.20
CA SER A 82 -1.92 6.86 -6.27
C SER A 82 -3.29 7.17 -5.70
N LEU A 83 -3.69 8.43 -5.68
CA LEU A 83 -4.99 8.86 -5.16
C LEU A 83 -6.05 8.85 -6.25
N ARG A 84 -5.67 9.15 -7.50
CA ARG A 84 -6.56 9.20 -8.66
C ARG A 84 -5.85 8.72 -9.91
N ASP A 85 -6.60 8.11 -10.82
CA ASP A 85 -6.06 7.50 -12.05
C ASP A 85 -5.38 8.51 -12.99
N ASP A 86 -5.79 9.77 -12.95
CA ASP A 86 -5.31 10.85 -13.80
C ASP A 86 -4.29 11.80 -13.13
N GLU A 87 -3.98 11.56 -11.88
CA GLU A 87 -2.97 12.31 -11.11
C GLU A 87 -1.64 11.55 -11.02
N PRO A 88 -0.51 12.26 -10.96
CA PRO A 88 0.78 11.61 -10.75
C PRO A 88 0.82 10.95 -9.37
N TRP A 89 1.58 9.87 -9.26
CA TRP A 89 1.86 9.23 -7.98
C TRP A 89 2.50 10.22 -6.99
N LEU A 90 2.05 10.18 -5.75
CA LEU A 90 2.58 10.98 -4.66
C LEU A 90 3.62 10.16 -3.89
N ALA A 91 4.83 10.72 -3.72
CA ALA A 91 5.87 10.18 -2.86
C ALA A 91 5.90 10.95 -1.54
N MET A 92 5.84 10.23 -0.42
CA MET A 92 5.88 10.84 0.92
C MET A 92 7.04 10.27 1.72
N ALA A 93 8.03 11.11 2.01
CA ALA A 93 9.07 10.82 2.99
C ALA A 93 8.66 11.38 4.36
N ASN A 94 8.93 10.62 5.41
CA ASN A 94 8.65 11.01 6.80
C ASN A 94 7.21 11.46 7.07
N PRO A 95 6.18 10.78 6.52
CA PRO A 95 4.81 11.21 6.72
C PRO A 95 4.39 11.07 8.18
N GLU A 96 3.59 12.07 8.64
CA GLU A 96 3.05 12.16 9.99
C GLU A 96 1.60 12.68 9.95
N ILE A 97 0.66 11.97 10.58
CA ILE A 97 -0.70 12.46 10.77
C ILE A 97 -0.68 13.49 11.90
N LEU A 98 -1.03 14.74 11.60
CA LEU A 98 -1.10 15.84 12.54
C LEU A 98 -2.45 15.93 13.24
N GLN A 99 -3.52 15.66 12.48
CA GLN A 99 -4.90 15.73 12.94
C GLN A 99 -5.72 14.64 12.28
N SER A 100 -6.76 14.20 12.98
CA SER A 100 -7.75 13.26 12.47
C SER A 100 -9.14 13.71 12.90
N SER A 101 -10.14 13.50 12.03
CA SER A 101 -11.55 13.70 12.37
C SER A 101 -12.00 12.77 13.51
N GLU A 102 -13.01 13.17 14.25
CA GLU A 102 -13.71 12.24 15.16
C GLU A 102 -14.61 11.28 14.37
N GLU A 103 -15.07 11.69 13.19
CA GLU A 103 -15.88 10.87 12.30
C GLU A 103 -15.02 9.76 11.70
N THR A 104 -15.56 8.52 11.76
CA THR A 104 -14.93 7.33 11.21
C THR A 104 -15.86 6.59 10.28
N GLU A 105 -15.30 5.82 9.35
CA GLU A 105 -16.04 4.95 8.45
C GLU A 105 -15.40 3.57 8.38
N VAL A 106 -16.23 2.52 8.41
CA VAL A 106 -15.78 1.14 8.18
C VAL A 106 -15.82 0.82 6.70
N GLY A 107 -14.69 0.42 6.14
CA GLY A 107 -14.57 0.00 4.73
C GLY A 107 -13.67 -1.21 4.58
N GLY A 108 -13.89 -1.96 3.50
CA GLY A 108 -13.06 -3.13 3.17
C GLY A 108 -11.71 -2.72 2.59
N GLU A 109 -10.62 -3.24 3.15
CA GLU A 109 -9.27 -2.99 2.66
C GLU A 109 -8.62 -4.27 2.16
N GLY A 110 -7.90 -4.14 1.03
CA GLY A 110 -6.93 -5.10 0.54
C GLY A 110 -5.51 -4.66 0.89
N CYS A 111 -4.56 -5.58 0.91
CA CYS A 111 -3.15 -5.27 1.12
C CYS A 111 -2.28 -6.16 0.25
N LEU A 112 -1.33 -5.58 -0.48
CA LEU A 112 -0.42 -6.33 -1.34
C LEU A 112 0.47 -7.31 -0.57
N SER A 113 0.73 -7.06 0.71
CA SER A 113 1.44 -7.97 1.62
C SER A 113 0.56 -9.09 2.20
N LEU A 114 -0.74 -9.09 1.87
CA LEU A 114 -1.73 -10.11 2.22
C LEU A 114 -2.37 -10.70 0.94
N ASP A 115 -1.55 -10.96 -0.09
CA ASP A 115 -1.99 -11.39 -1.42
C ASP A 115 -2.92 -12.61 -1.39
N ILE A 116 -2.74 -13.50 -0.43
CA ILE A 116 -3.62 -14.67 -0.24
C ILE A 116 -5.07 -14.22 0.04
N LEU A 117 -5.27 -13.17 0.84
CA LEU A 117 -6.61 -12.62 1.09
C LEU A 117 -7.17 -11.98 -0.17
N LEU A 118 -6.37 -11.19 -0.88
CA LEU A 118 -6.78 -10.58 -2.15
C LEU A 118 -7.23 -11.62 -3.17
N ARG A 119 -6.45 -12.68 -3.37
CA ARG A 119 -6.76 -13.76 -4.31
C ARG A 119 -7.97 -14.59 -3.91
N SER A 120 -8.30 -14.63 -2.63
CA SER A 120 -9.52 -15.29 -2.13
C SER A 120 -10.76 -14.40 -2.19
N GLY A 121 -10.62 -13.14 -2.67
CA GLY A 121 -11.70 -12.15 -2.69
C GLY A 121 -12.07 -11.64 -1.30
N HIS A 122 -11.19 -11.81 -0.31
CA HIS A 122 -11.43 -11.38 1.06
C HIS A 122 -10.82 -9.99 1.30
N SER A 123 -11.67 -9.01 1.53
CA SER A 123 -11.29 -7.70 2.06
C SER A 123 -11.46 -7.69 3.58
N VAL A 124 -10.59 -6.99 4.28
CA VAL A 124 -10.65 -6.86 5.73
C VAL A 124 -11.37 -5.56 6.09
N PRO A 125 -12.52 -5.61 6.82
CA PRO A 125 -13.18 -4.41 7.28
C PRO A 125 -12.32 -3.67 8.31
N VAL A 126 -12.05 -2.39 8.02
CA VAL A 126 -11.23 -1.52 8.87
C VAL A 126 -11.94 -0.18 9.08
N GLU A 127 -11.98 0.26 10.33
CA GLU A 127 -12.46 1.59 10.69
C GLU A 127 -11.32 2.60 10.48
N ARG A 128 -11.60 3.70 9.75
CA ARG A 128 -10.67 4.80 9.48
C ARG A 128 -11.32 6.15 9.72
N ASN A 129 -10.52 7.12 10.12
CA ASN A 129 -10.96 8.51 10.14
C ASN A 129 -11.27 8.97 8.72
N VAL A 130 -12.40 9.68 8.53
CA VAL A 130 -12.84 10.15 7.21
C VAL A 130 -12.02 11.33 6.70
N GLU A 131 -11.36 12.06 7.62
CA GLU A 131 -10.48 13.18 7.28
C GLU A 131 -9.21 13.12 8.15
N ILE A 132 -8.07 13.34 7.52
CA ILE A 132 -6.77 13.46 8.20
C ILE A 132 -5.97 14.61 7.61
N THR A 133 -5.21 15.32 8.45
CA THR A 133 -4.17 16.25 8.01
C THR A 133 -2.82 15.57 8.14
N VAL A 134 -2.07 15.51 7.05
CA VAL A 134 -0.76 14.86 7.00
C VAL A 134 0.32 15.85 6.61
N ARG A 135 1.45 15.78 7.29
CA ARG A 135 2.68 16.47 6.92
C ARG A 135 3.69 15.44 6.42
N TRP A 136 4.39 15.76 5.34
CA TRP A 136 5.46 14.92 4.79
C TRP A 136 6.49 15.77 4.05
N GLN A 137 7.55 15.13 3.59
CA GLN A 137 8.53 15.73 2.70
C GLN A 137 8.46 15.06 1.31
N ASP A 138 8.59 15.85 0.25
CA ASP A 138 8.69 15.33 -1.11
C ASP A 138 10.10 14.79 -1.44
N LEU A 139 10.36 14.51 -2.72
CA LEU A 139 11.65 13.95 -3.16
C LEU A 139 12.79 14.99 -3.16
N GLU A 140 12.47 16.26 -3.06
CA GLU A 140 13.38 17.40 -2.91
C GLU A 140 13.61 17.78 -1.45
N GLY A 141 12.88 17.15 -0.51
CA GLY A 141 12.94 17.44 0.92
C GLY A 141 12.07 18.61 1.36
N GLU A 142 11.27 19.18 0.45
CA GLU A 142 10.35 20.25 0.77
C GLU A 142 9.17 19.71 1.58
N THR A 143 8.79 20.46 2.63
CA THR A 143 7.71 20.03 3.52
C THR A 143 6.35 20.46 3.00
N HIS A 144 5.43 19.51 2.96
CA HIS A 144 4.03 19.70 2.59
C HIS A 144 3.12 19.37 3.77
N GLU A 145 1.95 20.02 3.79
CA GLU A 145 0.88 19.71 4.72
C GLU A 145 -0.45 19.79 3.97
N GLU A 146 -1.22 18.72 4.00
CA GLU A 146 -2.47 18.61 3.23
C GLU A 146 -3.53 17.81 3.99
N VAL A 147 -4.79 18.10 3.67
CA VAL A 147 -5.97 17.41 4.19
C VAL A 147 -6.44 16.36 3.19
N PHE A 148 -6.40 15.11 3.58
CA PHE A 148 -6.95 13.99 2.82
C PHE A 148 -8.33 13.60 3.35
N ARG A 149 -9.25 13.18 2.46
CA ARG A 149 -10.63 12.83 2.80
C ARG A 149 -11.05 11.50 2.20
N ASP A 150 -12.03 10.89 2.80
CA ASP A 150 -12.72 9.70 2.31
C ASP A 150 -11.74 8.57 1.92
N MET A 151 -11.76 8.15 0.67
CA MET A 151 -10.88 7.08 0.16
C MET A 151 -9.40 7.47 0.20
N ASP A 152 -9.06 8.74 -0.10
CA ASP A 152 -7.69 9.23 -0.04
C ASP A 152 -7.15 9.17 1.39
N ALA A 153 -7.95 9.58 2.38
CA ALA A 153 -7.60 9.45 3.79
C ALA A 153 -7.39 7.98 4.20
N ARG A 154 -8.21 7.07 3.69
CA ARG A 154 -8.09 5.63 3.94
C ARG A 154 -6.80 5.06 3.39
N ILE A 155 -6.46 5.37 2.12
CA ILE A 155 -5.22 4.90 1.47
C ILE A 155 -4.01 5.42 2.25
N VAL A 156 -3.96 6.70 2.55
CA VAL A 156 -2.84 7.30 3.31
C VAL A 156 -2.70 6.61 4.68
N GLN A 157 -3.76 6.44 5.44
CA GLN A 157 -3.73 5.76 6.75
C GLN A 157 -3.23 4.31 6.64
N HIS A 158 -3.62 3.61 5.56
CA HIS A 158 -3.17 2.24 5.29
C HIS A 158 -1.66 2.19 5.10
N GLU A 159 -1.11 3.06 4.26
CA GLU A 159 0.34 3.08 3.98
C GLU A 159 1.16 3.53 5.20
N LEU A 160 0.65 4.48 6.00
CA LEU A 160 1.29 4.91 7.23
C LEU A 160 1.29 3.81 8.31
N ASP A 161 0.28 2.96 8.34
CA ASP A 161 0.27 1.79 9.22
C ASP A 161 1.47 0.86 8.94
N HIS A 162 1.79 0.62 7.66
CA HIS A 162 2.96 -0.19 7.28
C HIS A 162 4.28 0.39 7.81
N LEU A 163 4.41 1.71 7.87
CA LEU A 163 5.60 2.37 8.44
C LEU A 163 5.75 2.14 9.95
N ASN A 164 4.66 1.81 10.63
CA ASN A 164 4.59 1.52 12.05
C ASN A 164 4.49 0.01 12.37
N GLY A 165 4.73 -0.85 11.37
CA GLY A 165 4.66 -2.30 11.53
C GLY A 165 3.24 -2.84 11.76
N ILE A 166 2.21 -2.07 11.40
CA ILE A 166 0.80 -2.42 11.53
C ILE A 166 0.29 -2.95 10.19
N LEU A 167 -0.40 -4.07 10.20
CA LEU A 167 -1.06 -4.62 9.02
C LEU A 167 -2.58 -4.46 9.14
N THR A 168 -3.27 -4.51 8.02
CA THR A 168 -4.74 -4.39 7.93
C THR A 168 -5.46 -5.32 8.91
N VAL A 169 -4.96 -6.56 9.09
CA VAL A 169 -5.52 -7.53 10.04
C VAL A 169 -5.40 -7.12 11.52
N ASP A 170 -4.55 -6.15 11.85
CA ASP A 170 -4.41 -5.64 13.23
C ASP A 170 -5.44 -4.58 13.56
N ARG A 171 -5.98 -3.93 12.54
CA ARG A 171 -7.07 -2.94 12.64
C ARG A 171 -8.46 -3.59 12.65
N ALA A 172 -8.54 -4.85 12.24
CA ALA A 172 -9.79 -5.59 12.17
C ALA A 172 -10.36 -5.93 13.56
N THR A 173 -11.65 -6.17 13.62
CA THR A 173 -12.27 -6.73 14.82
C THR A 173 -11.65 -8.08 15.17
N PRO A 174 -11.73 -8.55 16.42
CA PRO A 174 -11.20 -9.86 16.80
C PRO A 174 -11.78 -11.03 15.99
N GLU A 175 -13.01 -10.91 15.51
CA GLU A 175 -13.66 -11.92 14.67
C GLU A 175 -13.09 -11.93 13.26
N GLU A 176 -13.05 -10.78 12.60
CA GLU A 176 -12.48 -10.61 11.26
C GLU A 176 -11.00 -11.00 11.22
N ARG A 177 -10.24 -10.58 12.24
CA ARG A 177 -8.84 -10.97 12.37
C ARG A 177 -8.66 -12.47 12.43
N ARG A 178 -9.48 -13.19 13.23
CA ARG A 178 -9.41 -14.66 13.29
C ARG A 178 -9.74 -15.29 11.94
N SER A 179 -10.74 -14.77 11.23
CA SER A 179 -11.12 -15.24 9.90
C SER A 179 -9.97 -15.05 8.89
N ALA A 180 -9.43 -13.84 8.80
CA ALA A 180 -8.31 -13.52 7.92
C ALA A 180 -7.07 -14.38 8.22
N LEU A 181 -6.68 -14.51 9.49
CA LEU A 181 -5.52 -15.31 9.90
C LEU A 181 -5.71 -16.82 9.61
N ARG A 182 -6.94 -17.33 9.64
CA ARG A 182 -7.22 -18.71 9.23
C ARG A 182 -6.92 -18.90 7.74
N ILE A 183 -7.43 -18.02 6.88
CA ILE A 183 -7.19 -18.06 5.42
C ILE A 183 -5.69 -17.97 5.12
N LEU A 184 -4.98 -17.07 5.79
CA LEU A 184 -3.54 -16.88 5.62
C LEU A 184 -2.75 -18.16 6.00
N ARG A 185 -3.12 -18.85 7.08
CA ARG A 185 -2.46 -20.06 7.53
C ARG A 185 -2.72 -21.28 6.65
N GLU A 186 -3.95 -21.46 6.20
CA GLU A 186 -4.36 -22.62 5.38
C GLU A 186 -3.66 -22.67 4.02
N ARG A 187 -3.08 -21.56 3.56
CA ARG A 187 -2.41 -21.47 2.25
C ARG A 187 -0.89 -21.26 2.31
N ILE A 188 -0.32 -21.17 3.51
CA ILE A 188 1.13 -21.14 3.73
C ILE A 188 1.70 -22.57 3.90
N THR A 189 0.82 -23.54 4.16
CA THR A 189 1.15 -24.99 4.22
C THR A 189 0.93 -25.65 2.87
#